data_ef9d6a012e5e1f9b7b9290dcd6678109
#
_entry.id   ef9d6a012e5e1f9b7b9290dcd6678109
#
_cell.length_a   1.000
_cell.length_b   1.000
_cell.length_c   1.000
_cell.angle_alpha   90.00
_cell.angle_beta   90.00
_cell.angle_gamma   90.00
#
_symmetry.space_group_name_H-M   'P 1'
#
loop_
_entity.id
_entity.type
_entity.pdbx_description
1 polymer ?
#
loop_
_entity_poly.entity_id
_entity_poly.type
_entity_poly.pdbx_seq_one_letter_code
_entity_poly.pdbx_strand_id
1 'polypeptide(L)'
;MRQVYKIAYPTGKIYIGKDLYGSYRYFGSPDKDLINDDFKNLSVEERRCYSVTKEILWESEDCSEQELAQMEIRFIKQYDSNNPLVGYNRWPKYLCN
;
A
#
# COMPACT_ATOMS: atom_id res chain seq x y z
N MET A 1 6.70 -17.50 0.71
CA MET A 1 7.59 -16.50 1.32
C MET A 1 6.78 -15.32 1.81
N ARG A 2 6.99 -14.89 3.03
CA ARG A 2 6.29 -13.74 3.60
C ARG A 2 6.89 -12.45 3.05
N GLN A 3 6.04 -11.49 2.72
CA GLN A 3 6.47 -10.27 2.02
C GLN A 3 5.82 -9.02 2.60
N VAL A 4 6.55 -7.90 2.52
CA VAL A 4 5.97 -6.55 2.60
C VAL A 4 6.10 -5.95 1.21
N TYR A 5 5.01 -5.39 0.71
CA TYR A 5 4.95 -4.87 -0.65
C TYR A 5 4.39 -3.44 -0.69
N LYS A 6 4.67 -2.77 -1.78
CA LYS A 6 4.15 -1.43 -2.07
C LYS A 6 3.35 -1.47 -3.36
N ILE A 7 2.14 -0.93 -3.33
CA ILE A 7 1.32 -0.71 -4.52
C ILE A 7 1.40 0.77 -4.86
N ALA A 8 1.72 1.09 -6.10
CA ALA A 8 1.69 2.47 -6.61
C ALA A 8 0.49 2.64 -7.54
N TYR A 9 -0.34 3.63 -7.23
CA TYR A 9 -1.57 3.93 -7.96
C TYR A 9 -1.38 5.10 -8.91
N PRO A 10 -2.19 5.19 -9.98
CA PRO A 10 -2.08 6.31 -10.94
C PRO A 10 -2.43 7.67 -10.33
N THR A 11 -3.06 7.69 -9.16
CA THR A 11 -3.36 8.91 -8.41
C THR A 11 -2.11 9.56 -7.78
N GLY A 12 -0.96 8.88 -7.84
CA GLY A 12 0.28 9.31 -7.20
C GLY A 12 0.42 8.84 -5.76
N LYS A 13 -0.59 8.16 -5.23
CA LYS A 13 -0.56 7.63 -3.86
C LYS A 13 -0.18 6.15 -3.85
N ILE A 14 0.25 5.68 -2.69
CA ILE A 14 0.76 4.33 -2.49
C ILE A 14 0.00 3.61 -1.37
N TYR A 15 0.15 2.29 -1.35
CA TYR A 15 -0.33 1.45 -0.27
C TYR A 15 0.76 0.43 0.10
N ILE A 16 1.02 0.28 1.39
CA ILE A 16 1.95 -0.73 1.92
C ILE A 16 1.12 -1.86 2.54
N GLY A 17 1.43 -3.09 2.19
CA GLY A 17 0.74 -4.25 2.72
C GLY A 17 1.68 -5.38 3.07
N LYS A 18 1.16 -6.37 3.78
CA LYS A 18 1.88 -7.61 4.07
C LYS A 18 1.15 -8.79 3.46
N ASP A 19 1.91 -9.81 3.07
CA ASP A 19 1.38 -11.03 2.47
C ASP A 19 2.08 -12.23 3.11
N LEU A 20 1.29 -13.12 3.72
CA LEU A 20 1.79 -14.33 4.37
C LEU A 20 2.27 -15.38 3.36
N TYR A 21 1.74 -15.35 2.15
CA TYR A 21 1.92 -16.42 1.17
C TYR A 21 2.73 -16.03 -0.05
N GLY A 22 3.06 -14.76 -0.21
CA GLY A 22 3.81 -14.28 -1.37
C GLY A 22 3.01 -14.32 -2.67
N SER A 23 1.70 -14.09 -2.60
CA SER A 23 0.83 -14.11 -3.77
C SER A 23 0.95 -12.82 -4.58
N TYR A 24 1.37 -12.91 -5.83
CA TYR A 24 1.52 -11.73 -6.68
C TYR A 24 0.20 -11.02 -7.00
N ARG A 25 -0.94 -11.72 -6.85
CA ARG A 25 -2.27 -11.15 -7.09
C ARG A 25 -2.86 -10.45 -5.87
N TYR A 26 -2.23 -10.57 -4.72
CA TYR A 26 -2.77 -9.97 -3.50
C TYR A 26 -2.38 -8.51 -3.39
N PHE A 27 -3.36 -7.62 -3.38
CA PHE A 27 -3.16 -6.17 -3.30
C PHE A 27 -3.65 -5.56 -1.98
N GLY A 28 -3.97 -6.40 -1.01
CA GLY A 28 -4.30 -5.96 0.35
C GLY A 28 -5.67 -5.32 0.49
N SER A 29 -5.78 -4.50 1.52
CA SER A 29 -7.05 -3.83 1.88
C SER A 29 -6.82 -2.32 2.06
N PRO A 30 -6.54 -1.60 0.97
CA PRO A 30 -6.38 -0.15 1.04
C PRO A 30 -7.71 0.55 1.33
N ASP A 31 -7.63 1.84 1.65
CA ASP A 31 -8.82 2.68 1.85
C ASP A 31 -9.52 2.90 0.50
N LYS A 32 -10.53 2.07 0.23
CA LYS A 32 -11.25 2.07 -1.06
C LYS A 32 -12.03 3.34 -1.30
N ASP A 33 -12.56 3.94 -0.24
CA ASP A 33 -13.34 5.17 -0.38
C ASP A 33 -12.45 6.33 -0.81
N LEU A 34 -11.26 6.42 -0.21
CA LEU A 34 -10.28 7.43 -0.59
C LEU A 34 -9.77 7.20 -2.02
N ILE A 35 -9.53 5.95 -2.41
CA ILE A 35 -9.15 5.61 -3.78
C ILE A 35 -10.24 6.07 -4.76
N ASN A 36 -11.48 5.75 -4.48
CA ASN A 36 -12.59 6.12 -5.36
C ASN A 36 -12.71 7.63 -5.52
N ASP A 37 -12.55 8.38 -4.42
CA ASP A 37 -12.59 9.84 -4.46
C ASP A 37 -11.44 10.41 -5.30
N ASP A 38 -10.25 9.88 -5.13
CA ASP A 38 -9.08 10.32 -5.89
C ASP A 38 -9.22 10.00 -7.39
N PHE A 39 -9.77 8.82 -7.74
CA PHE A 39 -9.98 8.44 -9.13
C PHE A 39 -10.99 9.36 -9.83
N LYS A 40 -11.95 9.91 -9.12
CA LYS A 40 -12.91 10.88 -9.68
C LYS A 40 -12.22 12.16 -10.17
N ASN A 41 -11.06 12.48 -9.60
CA ASN A 41 -10.29 13.67 -9.96
C ASN A 41 -9.33 13.44 -11.13
N LEU A 42 -9.20 12.20 -11.60
CA LEU A 42 -8.40 11.90 -12.79
C LEU A 42 -9.14 12.37 -14.04
N SER A 43 -8.39 12.80 -15.05
CA SER A 43 -8.95 13.11 -16.36
C SER A 43 -9.55 11.86 -17.00
N VAL A 44 -10.39 12.05 -18.03
CA VAL A 44 -10.97 10.94 -18.79
C VAL A 44 -9.86 10.07 -19.39
N GLU A 45 -8.80 10.67 -19.90
CA GLU A 45 -7.67 9.97 -20.47
C GLU A 45 -6.90 9.15 -19.43
N GLU A 46 -6.66 9.74 -18.26
CA GLU A 46 -5.99 9.06 -17.15
C GLU A 46 -6.77 7.86 -16.65
N ARG A 47 -8.11 7.99 -16.61
CA ARG A 47 -8.97 6.88 -16.17
C ARG A 47 -9.05 5.74 -17.18
N ARG A 48 -8.82 6.03 -18.46
CA ARG A 48 -8.89 5.03 -19.53
C ARG A 48 -7.60 4.23 -19.70
N CYS A 49 -6.48 4.82 -19.30
CA CYS A 49 -5.17 4.19 -19.45
C CYS A 49 -4.33 4.46 -18.22
N TYR A 50 -4.27 3.49 -17.31
CA TYR A 50 -3.48 3.63 -16.09
C TYR A 50 -2.78 2.33 -15.74
N SER A 51 -1.76 2.45 -14.91
CA SER A 51 -1.03 1.31 -14.37
C SER A 51 -1.09 1.32 -12.86
N VAL A 52 -1.26 0.13 -12.27
CA VAL A 52 -1.08 -0.13 -10.85
C VAL A 52 0.10 -1.08 -10.76
N THR A 53 1.14 -0.69 -10.03
CA THR A 53 2.36 -1.50 -9.91
C THR A 53 2.53 -2.02 -8.50
N LYS A 54 3.10 -3.21 -8.38
CA LYS A 54 3.42 -3.85 -7.11
C LYS A 54 4.92 -4.08 -7.04
N GLU A 55 5.54 -3.61 -5.96
CA GLU A 55 6.96 -3.78 -5.68
C GLU A 55 7.14 -4.51 -4.37
N ILE A 56 8.02 -5.50 -4.33
CA ILE A 56 8.34 -6.20 -3.08
C ILE A 56 9.43 -5.41 -2.37
N LEU A 57 9.14 -4.91 -1.18
CA LEU A 57 10.08 -4.12 -0.39
C LEU A 57 10.95 -4.99 0.51
N TRP A 58 10.41 -6.12 0.96
CA TRP A 58 11.09 -7.01 1.87
C TRP A 58 10.44 -8.38 1.82
N GLU A 59 11.22 -9.43 1.93
CA GLU A 59 10.69 -10.79 1.97
C GLU A 59 11.55 -11.69 2.84
N SER A 60 10.90 -12.72 3.44
CA SER A 60 11.57 -13.67 4.30
C SER A 60 10.87 -15.02 4.24
N GLU A 61 11.64 -16.10 4.25
CA GLU A 61 11.09 -17.47 4.29
C GLU A 61 10.79 -17.92 5.72
N ASP A 62 11.46 -17.36 6.70
CA ASP A 62 11.46 -17.89 8.08
C ASP A 62 11.04 -16.87 9.15
N CYS A 63 10.64 -15.66 8.78
CA CYS A 63 10.20 -14.68 9.77
C CYS A 63 8.88 -15.12 10.42
N SER A 64 8.67 -14.69 11.68
CA SER A 64 7.39 -14.87 12.35
C SER A 64 6.34 -13.89 11.79
N GLU A 65 5.06 -14.16 12.07
CA GLU A 65 3.99 -13.22 11.71
C GLU A 65 4.16 -11.89 12.43
N GLN A 66 4.67 -11.91 13.66
CA GLN A 66 4.93 -10.70 14.43
C GLN A 66 6.03 -9.86 13.77
N GLU A 67 7.10 -10.48 13.33
CA GLU A 67 8.18 -9.79 12.60
C GLU A 67 7.66 -9.18 11.29
N LEU A 68 6.84 -9.93 10.56
CA LEU A 68 6.21 -9.45 9.34
C LEU A 68 5.36 -8.20 9.60
N ALA A 69 4.54 -8.24 10.65
CA ALA A 69 3.70 -7.10 11.05
C ALA A 69 4.55 -5.89 11.44
N GLN A 70 5.66 -6.09 12.15
CA GLN A 70 6.58 -5.03 12.52
C GLN A 70 7.24 -4.40 11.30
N MET A 71 7.63 -5.20 10.33
CA MET A 71 8.24 -4.70 9.10
C MET A 71 7.22 -3.91 8.27
N GLU A 72 5.98 -4.36 8.20
CA GLU A 72 4.93 -3.61 7.53
C GLU A 72 4.76 -2.21 8.13
N ILE A 73 4.64 -2.13 9.46
CA ILE A 73 4.47 -0.85 10.18
C ILE A 73 5.67 0.05 9.93
N ARG A 74 6.87 -0.53 9.95
CA ARG A 74 8.10 0.22 9.70
C ARG A 74 8.10 0.89 8.33
N PHE A 75 7.70 0.14 7.29
CA PHE A 75 7.62 0.68 5.94
C PHE A 75 6.49 1.70 5.79
N ILE A 76 5.33 1.48 6.43
CA ILE A 76 4.24 2.46 6.43
C ILE A 76 4.73 3.80 6.98
N LYS A 77 5.47 3.79 8.09
CA LYS A 77 6.03 5.00 8.68
C LYS A 77 7.12 5.63 7.80
N GLN A 78 7.96 4.81 7.22
CA GLN A 78 9.04 5.28 6.34
C GLN A 78 8.51 5.99 5.11
N TYR A 79 7.46 5.45 4.49
CA TYR A 79 6.85 6.00 3.28
C TYR A 79 5.72 6.99 3.58
N ASP A 80 5.31 7.12 4.84
CA ASP A 80 4.20 7.98 5.27
C ASP A 80 2.87 7.61 4.59
N SER A 81 2.69 6.31 4.28
CA SER A 81 1.55 5.84 3.48
C SER A 81 0.22 5.82 4.25
N ASN A 82 0.25 5.99 5.57
CA ASN A 82 -0.95 6.18 6.38
C ASN A 82 -1.42 7.64 6.44
N ASN A 83 -0.65 8.56 5.87
CA ASN A 83 -1.07 9.94 5.65
C ASN A 83 -1.99 9.97 4.42
N PRO A 84 -3.25 10.44 4.53
CA PRO A 84 -4.20 10.44 3.42
C PRO A 84 -3.76 11.23 2.19
N LEU A 85 -2.79 12.14 2.36
CA LEU A 85 -2.22 12.91 1.24
C LEU A 85 -1.16 12.11 0.47
N VAL A 86 -0.65 11.03 1.05
CA VAL A 86 0.47 10.25 0.51
C VAL A 86 0.05 8.84 0.13
N GLY A 87 -0.87 8.24 0.88
CA GLY A 87 -1.19 6.82 0.69
C GLY A 87 -2.57 6.42 1.18
N TYR A 88 -2.85 5.12 1.02
CA TYR A 88 -4.14 4.53 1.30
C TYR A 88 -4.14 3.57 2.50
N ASN A 89 -3.12 3.62 3.34
CA ASN A 89 -3.11 2.85 4.57
C ASN A 89 -3.97 3.50 5.64
N ARG A 90 -4.94 2.75 6.18
CA ARG A 90 -5.79 3.22 7.29
C ARG A 90 -5.11 3.07 8.64
N TRP A 91 -4.18 2.11 8.75
CA TRP A 91 -3.49 1.80 10.00
C TRP A 91 -1.99 1.72 9.77
N PRO A 92 -1.16 2.07 10.76
CA PRO A 92 -1.56 2.74 12.01
C PRO A 92 -2.19 4.09 11.74
N LYS A 93 -3.04 4.54 12.66
CA LYS A 93 -3.75 5.81 12.50
C LYS A 93 -2.75 6.95 12.35
N TYR A 94 -2.95 7.79 11.34
CA TYR A 94 -2.09 8.93 11.10
C TYR A 94 -2.33 10.01 12.15
N LEU A 95 -1.24 10.45 12.81
CA LEU A 95 -1.26 11.52 13.78
C LEU A 95 -0.59 12.74 13.16
N CYS A 96 -1.40 13.75 12.87
CA CYS A 96 -0.91 15.03 12.39
C CYS A 96 -0.54 15.91 13.59
N ASN A 97 0.73 16.26 13.69
CA ASN A 97 1.20 17.18 14.73
C ASN A 97 1.08 18.62 14.26
#